data_b1c58c6826c68276e3587ca3962db0f4
#
_entry.id   b1c58c6826c68276e3587ca3962db0f4
#
_cell.length_a   1.000
_cell.length_b   1.000
_cell.length_c   1.000
_cell.angle_alpha   90.00
_cell.angle_beta   90.00
_cell.angle_gamma   90.00
#
_symmetry.space_group_name_H-M   'P 1'
#
loop_
_entity.id
_entity.type
_entity.pdbx_description
1 polymer ?
#
loop_
_entity_poly.entity_id
_entity_poly.type
_entity_poly.pdbx_seq_one_letter_code
_entity_poly.pdbx_strand_id
1 'polypeptide(L)'
;MELSECSLNSATIRGSSLDDVLGLAVRYGFGGVGLWRDVLDDADLVAARARADDAGLRVTSVCRGGMFPQPTESLRRARLDDNRRAVDQARALGADCLVLVCGPPLAGDLASARGRIREGIEQLIPYAVEAGVALAVEPFHPMLAATRSAITSLREAAALTEGIGHPQVGLALDSYHVWWETDLREQIIGAGDRIMSVQLADWCTPIDDELTSRGMPGEGDIDMAGFVTDCRSAGYSGLVEVEVLSSRWWSRPAELTVAAAAAALGAIANPLPSS
;
A
#
# COMPACT_ATOMS: atom_id res chain seq x y z
N MET A 1 -1.68 -8.60 17.15
CA MET A 1 -1.19 -7.18 17.23
C MET A 1 -2.24 -6.32 17.91
N GLU A 2 -1.84 -5.31 18.64
CA GLU A 2 -2.80 -4.33 19.14
C GLU A 2 -3.30 -3.46 17.96
N LEU A 3 -4.60 -3.14 17.96
CA LEU A 3 -5.16 -2.35 16.85
C LEU A 3 -4.58 -0.94 16.77
N SER A 4 -4.09 -0.39 17.88
CA SER A 4 -3.34 0.86 17.93
C SER A 4 -2.02 0.82 17.15
N GLU A 5 -1.50 -0.38 16.83
CA GLU A 5 -0.33 -0.61 15.97
C GLU A 5 -0.73 -0.91 14.51
N CYS A 6 -2.02 -0.83 14.20
CA CYS A 6 -2.57 -1.15 12.89
C CYS A 6 -3.25 0.06 12.25
N SER A 7 -3.36 0.02 10.94
CA SER A 7 -3.99 1.03 10.10
C SER A 7 -5.09 0.41 9.24
N LEU A 8 -6.24 1.09 9.15
CA LEU A 8 -7.34 0.71 8.26
C LEU A 8 -7.18 1.38 6.92
N ASN A 9 -6.96 0.61 5.84
CA ASN A 9 -6.97 1.18 4.50
C ASN A 9 -8.40 1.36 3.96
N SER A 10 -8.69 2.52 3.40
CA SER A 10 -10.01 2.87 2.85
C SER A 10 -10.47 1.92 1.73
N ALA A 11 -9.54 1.28 1.00
CA ALA A 11 -9.87 0.27 0.00
C ALA A 11 -10.56 -0.96 0.58
N THR A 12 -10.34 -1.27 1.86
CA THR A 12 -11.00 -2.40 2.56
C THR A 12 -12.52 -2.18 2.66
N ILE A 13 -12.95 -0.92 2.78
CA ILE A 13 -14.35 -0.50 2.86
C ILE A 13 -14.71 0.42 1.71
N ARG A 14 -14.37 0.02 0.50
CA ARG A 14 -14.56 0.81 -0.72
C ARG A 14 -15.99 1.34 -0.85
N GLY A 15 -16.11 2.61 -1.24
CA GLY A 15 -17.40 3.31 -1.37
C GLY A 15 -17.86 4.02 -0.10
N SER A 16 -17.13 3.87 1.02
CA SER A 16 -17.32 4.68 2.21
C SER A 16 -16.76 6.08 2.01
N SER A 17 -17.35 7.08 2.66
CA SER A 17 -16.81 8.43 2.69
C SER A 17 -15.54 8.49 3.56
N LEU A 18 -14.75 9.55 3.39
CA LEU A 18 -13.58 9.79 4.26
C LEU A 18 -13.98 9.87 5.74
N ASP A 19 -15.13 10.48 6.04
CA ASP A 19 -15.67 10.59 7.40
C ASP A 19 -16.02 9.21 7.99
N ASP A 20 -16.60 8.32 7.17
CA ASP A 20 -16.88 6.95 7.60
C ASP A 20 -15.58 6.18 7.88
N VAL A 21 -14.56 6.33 7.02
CA VAL A 21 -13.25 5.68 7.22
C VAL A 21 -12.63 6.12 8.53
N LEU A 22 -12.54 7.43 8.79
CA LEU A 22 -11.99 7.97 10.04
C LEU A 22 -12.82 7.53 11.25
N GLY A 23 -14.14 7.65 11.17
CA GLY A 23 -15.05 7.30 12.26
C GLY A 23 -15.00 5.81 12.63
N LEU A 24 -14.91 4.93 11.63
CA LEU A 24 -14.78 3.49 11.87
C LEU A 24 -13.39 3.14 12.41
N ALA A 25 -12.31 3.75 11.92
CA ALA A 25 -10.98 3.53 12.46
C ALA A 25 -10.90 3.87 13.96
N VAL A 26 -11.44 5.03 14.36
CA VAL A 26 -11.53 5.44 15.77
C VAL A 26 -12.36 4.45 16.59
N ARG A 27 -13.54 4.11 16.09
CA ARG A 27 -14.49 3.22 16.81
C ARG A 27 -13.87 1.85 17.13
N TYR A 28 -13.07 1.31 16.21
CA TYR A 28 -12.45 0.00 16.38
C TYR A 28 -11.05 0.07 17.00
N GLY A 29 -10.52 1.25 17.28
CA GLY A 29 -9.27 1.44 17.99
C GLY A 29 -8.02 1.30 17.09
N PHE A 30 -8.14 1.51 15.78
CA PHE A 30 -6.99 1.57 14.90
C PHE A 30 -6.11 2.79 15.25
N GLY A 31 -4.79 2.64 15.12
CA GLY A 31 -3.84 3.72 15.31
C GLY A 31 -3.68 4.62 14.08
N GLY A 32 -4.18 4.21 12.91
CA GLY A 32 -4.07 4.99 11.70
C GLY A 32 -5.01 4.57 10.58
N VAL A 33 -4.88 5.30 9.45
CA VAL A 33 -5.62 5.03 8.22
C VAL A 33 -4.70 5.13 7.00
N GLY A 34 -4.88 4.22 6.03
CA GLY A 34 -4.37 4.36 4.67
C GLY A 34 -5.48 4.89 3.77
N LEU A 35 -5.20 5.87 2.93
CA LEU A 35 -6.24 6.56 2.16
C LEU A 35 -6.01 6.42 0.66
N TRP A 36 -6.97 5.84 -0.04
CA TRP A 36 -7.02 5.88 -1.50
C TRP A 36 -7.51 7.23 -1.98
N ARG A 37 -7.02 7.67 -3.14
CA ARG A 37 -7.30 9.01 -3.66
C ARG A 37 -8.76 9.22 -4.06
N ASP A 38 -9.51 8.16 -4.33
CA ASP A 38 -10.93 8.24 -4.64
C ASP A 38 -11.79 8.75 -3.46
N VAL A 39 -11.37 8.48 -2.21
CA VAL A 39 -12.05 9.06 -1.03
C VAL A 39 -11.61 10.50 -0.74
N LEU A 40 -10.59 11.01 -1.47
CA LEU A 40 -10.05 12.36 -1.32
C LEU A 40 -10.64 13.34 -2.35
N ASP A 41 -11.36 12.84 -3.35
CA ASP A 41 -12.01 13.68 -4.35
C ASP A 41 -13.03 14.59 -3.66
N ASP A 42 -12.96 15.88 -3.95
CA ASP A 42 -13.79 16.95 -3.33
C ASP A 42 -13.65 17.10 -1.80
N ALA A 43 -12.71 16.41 -1.14
CA ALA A 43 -12.51 16.53 0.30
C ALA A 43 -11.70 17.78 0.67
N ASP A 44 -12.08 18.44 1.77
CA ASP A 44 -11.21 19.41 2.42
C ASP A 44 -10.10 18.68 3.18
N LEU A 45 -8.93 18.54 2.55
CA LEU A 45 -7.80 17.77 3.09
C LEU A 45 -7.23 18.41 4.37
N VAL A 46 -7.34 19.72 4.55
CA VAL A 46 -6.89 20.42 5.76
C VAL A 46 -7.80 20.03 6.92
N ALA A 47 -9.12 20.09 6.71
CA ALA A 47 -10.08 19.65 7.70
C ALA A 47 -9.98 18.14 7.98
N ALA A 48 -9.72 17.32 6.95
CA ALA A 48 -9.51 15.88 7.10
C ALA A 48 -8.29 15.57 7.96
N ARG A 49 -7.18 16.28 7.73
CA ARG A 49 -5.96 16.17 8.54
C ARG A 49 -6.23 16.53 9.99
N ALA A 50 -6.87 17.68 10.23
CA ALA A 50 -7.19 18.13 11.60
C ALA A 50 -8.03 17.09 12.35
N ARG A 51 -9.02 16.48 11.68
CA ARG A 51 -9.86 15.43 12.30
C ARG A 51 -9.07 14.15 12.59
N ALA A 52 -8.16 13.75 11.72
CA ALA A 52 -7.30 12.61 11.99
C ALA A 52 -6.39 12.87 13.20
N ASP A 53 -5.77 14.05 13.26
CA ASP A 53 -4.90 14.46 14.37
C ASP A 53 -5.69 14.56 15.70
N ASP A 54 -6.87 15.17 15.69
CA ASP A 54 -7.74 15.27 16.88
C ASP A 54 -8.19 13.90 17.40
N ALA A 55 -8.34 12.95 16.50
CA ALA A 55 -8.68 11.56 16.82
C ALA A 55 -7.46 10.69 17.20
N GLY A 56 -6.25 11.22 17.11
CA GLY A 56 -5.00 10.47 17.33
C GLY A 56 -4.69 9.45 16.24
N LEU A 57 -5.29 9.59 15.05
CA LEU A 57 -5.05 8.72 13.90
C LEU A 57 -3.87 9.22 13.06
N ARG A 58 -2.92 8.32 12.79
CA ARG A 58 -1.86 8.56 11.81
C ARG A 58 -2.35 8.27 10.40
N VAL A 59 -2.04 9.11 9.42
CA VAL A 59 -2.25 8.77 8.02
C VAL A 59 -1.00 8.03 7.53
N THR A 60 -1.10 6.72 7.36
CA THR A 60 0.05 5.85 7.04
C THR A 60 0.44 5.89 5.58
N SER A 61 -0.54 6.01 4.68
CA SER A 61 -0.30 6.03 3.25
C SER A 61 -1.34 6.83 2.50
N VAL A 62 -0.96 7.35 1.34
CA VAL A 62 -1.89 7.72 0.28
C VAL A 62 -1.64 6.79 -0.91
N CYS A 63 -2.67 6.14 -1.41
CA CYS A 63 -2.65 5.32 -2.60
C CYS A 63 -3.56 5.96 -3.66
N ARG A 64 -3.14 6.15 -4.90
CA ARG A 64 -1.86 5.76 -5.42
C ARG A 64 -1.27 6.85 -6.31
N GLY A 65 0.04 6.89 -6.35
CA GLY A 65 0.81 7.47 -7.44
C GLY A 65 1.25 6.41 -8.45
N GLY A 66 2.14 6.76 -9.37
CA GLY A 66 2.73 5.82 -10.31
C GLY A 66 2.17 5.87 -11.73
N MET A 67 1.93 4.70 -12.35
CA MET A 67 1.45 4.54 -13.73
C MET A 67 2.36 5.24 -14.76
N PHE A 68 3.67 5.17 -14.55
CA PHE A 68 4.67 5.92 -15.32
C PHE A 68 4.78 5.55 -16.81
N PRO A 69 4.68 4.24 -17.21
CA PRO A 69 4.73 3.90 -18.63
C PRO A 69 3.51 4.47 -19.36
N GLN A 70 3.76 5.39 -20.28
CA GLN A 70 2.73 6.01 -21.10
C GLN A 70 3.21 6.06 -22.57
N PRO A 71 2.29 5.91 -23.55
CA PRO A 71 2.68 5.75 -24.95
C PRO A 71 3.23 7.03 -25.59
N THR A 72 2.84 8.20 -25.11
CA THR A 72 3.28 9.48 -25.70
C THR A 72 3.91 10.39 -24.65
N GLU A 73 4.73 11.32 -25.09
CA GLU A 73 5.35 12.33 -24.22
C GLU A 73 4.31 13.21 -23.50
N SER A 74 3.24 13.57 -24.18
CA SER A 74 2.14 14.36 -23.59
C SER A 74 1.48 13.61 -22.44
N LEU A 75 1.21 12.31 -22.62
CA LEU A 75 0.62 11.48 -21.55
C LEU A 75 1.61 11.24 -20.42
N ARG A 76 2.92 11.13 -20.68
CA ARG A 76 3.94 11.04 -19.62
C ARG A 76 3.95 12.30 -18.75
N ARG A 77 3.91 13.50 -19.38
CA ARG A 77 3.82 14.77 -18.62
C ARG A 77 2.55 14.86 -17.80
N ALA A 78 1.40 14.56 -18.41
CA ALA A 78 0.13 14.55 -17.68
C ALA A 78 0.15 13.59 -16.49
N ARG A 79 0.81 12.42 -16.64
CA ARG A 79 0.97 11.46 -15.55
C ARG A 79 1.91 11.98 -14.45
N LEU A 80 2.99 12.64 -14.82
CA LEU A 80 3.90 13.26 -13.83
C LEU A 80 3.17 14.37 -13.04
N ASP A 81 2.36 15.19 -13.71
CA ASP A 81 1.56 16.22 -13.05
C ASP A 81 0.48 15.61 -12.12
N ASP A 82 -0.11 14.46 -12.50
CA ASP A 82 -0.99 13.71 -11.61
C ASP A 82 -0.27 13.17 -10.37
N ASN A 83 0.97 12.68 -10.55
CA ASN A 83 1.79 12.22 -9.43
C ASN A 83 2.18 13.37 -8.48
N ARG A 84 2.43 14.57 -9.01
CA ARG A 84 2.63 15.77 -8.17
C ARG A 84 1.40 16.09 -7.34
N ARG A 85 0.20 16.03 -7.94
CA ARG A 85 -1.05 16.18 -7.18
C ARG A 85 -1.21 15.11 -6.10
N ALA A 86 -0.79 13.87 -6.36
CA ALA A 86 -0.80 12.82 -5.34
C ALA A 86 0.17 13.11 -4.18
N VAL A 87 1.35 13.68 -4.47
CA VAL A 87 2.29 14.17 -3.47
C VAL A 87 1.67 15.32 -2.66
N ASP A 88 0.97 16.26 -3.31
CA ASP A 88 0.29 17.37 -2.61
C ASP A 88 -0.81 16.85 -1.67
N GLN A 89 -1.57 15.84 -2.09
CA GLN A 89 -2.58 15.19 -1.25
C GLN A 89 -1.93 14.50 -0.04
N ALA A 90 -0.85 13.74 -0.25
CA ALA A 90 -0.11 13.08 0.81
C ALA A 90 0.48 14.09 1.82
N ARG A 91 1.08 15.19 1.33
CA ARG A 91 1.57 16.29 2.16
C ARG A 91 0.46 16.94 2.99
N ALA A 92 -0.67 17.28 2.34
CA ALA A 92 -1.79 17.95 3.02
C ALA A 92 -2.37 17.10 4.16
N LEU A 93 -2.39 15.79 3.98
CA LEU A 93 -2.84 14.81 4.98
C LEU A 93 -1.74 14.45 6.00
N GLY A 94 -0.48 14.83 5.75
CA GLY A 94 0.68 14.43 6.54
C GLY A 94 0.91 12.92 6.52
N ALA A 95 0.66 12.29 5.38
CA ALA A 95 0.87 10.86 5.20
C ALA A 95 2.36 10.50 5.28
N ASP A 96 2.63 9.31 5.82
CA ASP A 96 4.01 8.81 5.93
C ASP A 96 4.63 8.56 4.55
N CYS A 97 3.84 8.08 3.58
CA CYS A 97 4.30 7.85 2.22
C CYS A 97 3.18 7.95 1.18
N LEU A 98 3.60 8.14 -0.08
CA LEU A 98 2.79 7.91 -1.27
C LEU A 98 3.16 6.54 -1.87
N VAL A 99 2.20 5.61 -1.90
CA VAL A 99 2.39 4.30 -2.53
C VAL A 99 2.35 4.43 -4.05
N LEU A 100 3.34 3.85 -4.72
CA LEU A 100 3.51 3.90 -6.16
C LEU A 100 3.16 2.56 -6.82
N VAL A 101 1.98 2.48 -7.44
CA VAL A 101 1.61 1.43 -8.40
C VAL A 101 2.24 1.80 -9.75
N CYS A 102 3.38 1.20 -10.06
CA CYS A 102 4.32 1.74 -11.06
C CYS A 102 3.79 1.77 -12.51
N GLY A 103 2.84 0.91 -12.86
CA GLY A 103 2.21 0.85 -14.19
C GLY A 103 2.67 -0.34 -15.03
N PRO A 104 1.77 -0.86 -15.89
CA PRO A 104 2.04 -2.02 -16.74
C PRO A 104 2.96 -1.69 -17.91
N PRO A 105 3.57 -2.71 -18.55
CA PRO A 105 4.34 -2.53 -19.77
C PRO A 105 3.44 -2.11 -20.95
N LEU A 106 3.98 -1.32 -21.84
CA LEU A 106 3.35 -1.01 -23.13
C LEU A 106 3.75 -2.08 -24.14
N ALA A 107 2.77 -2.67 -24.82
CA ALA A 107 2.98 -3.71 -25.85
C ALA A 107 3.88 -4.89 -25.39
N GLY A 108 3.88 -5.20 -24.09
CA GLY A 108 4.65 -6.32 -23.53
C GLY A 108 6.15 -6.06 -23.34
N ASP A 109 6.66 -4.85 -23.58
CA ASP A 109 8.06 -4.49 -23.36
C ASP A 109 8.34 -4.15 -21.90
N LEU A 110 8.68 -5.17 -21.10
CA LEU A 110 9.02 -5.03 -19.68
C LEU A 110 10.28 -4.20 -19.45
N ALA A 111 11.31 -4.33 -20.30
CA ALA A 111 12.56 -3.62 -20.10
C ALA A 111 12.36 -2.10 -20.29
N SER A 112 11.66 -1.70 -21.35
CA SER A 112 11.31 -0.29 -21.58
C SER A 112 10.39 0.25 -20.48
N ALA A 113 9.42 -0.55 -20.00
CA ALA A 113 8.53 -0.14 -18.92
C ALA A 113 9.30 0.14 -17.63
N ARG A 114 10.23 -0.75 -17.22
CA ARG A 114 11.09 -0.58 -16.03
C ARG A 114 11.98 0.66 -16.14
N GLY A 115 12.54 0.94 -17.34
CA GLY A 115 13.27 2.18 -17.60
C GLY A 115 12.41 3.43 -17.40
N ARG A 116 11.18 3.44 -17.93
CA ARG A 116 10.23 4.54 -17.76
C ARG A 116 9.74 4.72 -16.33
N ILE A 117 9.60 3.63 -15.59
CA ILE A 117 9.27 3.67 -14.16
C ILE A 117 10.39 4.36 -13.40
N ARG A 118 11.65 3.94 -13.62
CA ARG A 118 12.82 4.56 -13.02
C ARG A 118 12.88 6.06 -13.32
N GLU A 119 12.83 6.43 -14.60
CA GLU A 119 12.83 7.83 -15.05
C GLU A 119 11.70 8.65 -14.38
N GLY A 120 10.50 8.10 -14.31
CA GLY A 120 9.34 8.77 -13.71
C GLY A 120 9.50 9.01 -12.22
N ILE A 121 10.05 8.03 -11.47
CA ILE A 121 10.35 8.19 -10.05
C ILE A 121 11.45 9.25 -9.86
N GLU A 122 12.55 9.16 -10.61
CA GLU A 122 13.65 10.12 -10.56
C GLU A 122 13.19 11.57 -10.83
N GLN A 123 12.25 11.76 -11.78
CA GLN A 123 11.65 13.07 -12.05
C GLN A 123 10.71 13.56 -10.93
N LEU A 124 10.11 12.66 -10.17
CA LEU A 124 9.20 13.00 -9.07
C LEU A 124 9.95 13.33 -7.76
N ILE A 125 11.14 12.76 -7.56
CA ILE A 125 11.94 12.91 -6.32
C ILE A 125 12.09 14.37 -5.88
N PRO A 126 12.53 15.33 -6.72
CA PRO A 126 12.73 16.71 -6.26
C PRO A 126 11.46 17.32 -5.66
N TYR A 127 10.31 17.02 -6.26
CA TYR A 127 9.01 17.50 -5.78
C TYR A 127 8.60 16.84 -4.46
N ALA A 128 8.80 15.53 -4.36
CA ALA A 128 8.52 14.77 -3.14
C ALA A 128 9.41 15.20 -1.96
N VAL A 129 10.69 15.51 -2.23
CA VAL A 129 11.64 16.06 -1.24
C VAL A 129 11.16 17.40 -0.71
N GLU A 130 10.80 18.34 -1.59
CA GLU A 130 10.26 19.65 -1.20
C GLU A 130 8.97 19.52 -0.38
N ALA A 131 8.14 18.56 -0.73
CA ALA A 131 6.91 18.27 -0.02
C ALA A 131 7.11 17.51 1.31
N GLY A 132 8.28 16.90 1.53
CA GLY A 132 8.55 16.03 2.68
C GLY A 132 7.82 14.68 2.62
N VAL A 133 7.46 14.20 1.42
CA VAL A 133 6.69 12.97 1.21
C VAL A 133 7.60 11.85 0.72
N ALA A 134 7.58 10.70 1.39
CA ALA A 134 8.28 9.51 0.95
C ALA A 134 7.53 8.82 -0.22
N LEU A 135 8.27 8.18 -1.11
CA LEU A 135 7.76 7.44 -2.27
C LEU A 135 8.00 5.94 -2.06
N ALA A 136 6.94 5.17 -1.86
CA ALA A 136 7.02 3.75 -1.58
C ALA A 136 6.65 2.93 -2.83
N VAL A 137 7.63 2.29 -3.46
CA VAL A 137 7.44 1.42 -4.63
C VAL A 137 6.80 0.13 -4.18
N GLU A 138 5.67 -0.21 -4.78
CA GLU A 138 4.94 -1.45 -4.52
C GLU A 138 5.25 -2.50 -5.61
N PRO A 139 5.90 -3.63 -5.28
CA PRO A 139 5.97 -4.79 -6.15
C PRO A 139 4.61 -5.46 -6.25
N PHE A 140 4.25 -5.95 -7.43
CA PHE A 140 2.97 -6.62 -7.67
C PHE A 140 3.15 -8.10 -7.99
N HIS A 141 2.14 -8.91 -7.64
CA HIS A 141 2.12 -10.31 -8.06
C HIS A 141 2.19 -10.41 -9.60
N PRO A 142 2.98 -11.34 -10.18
CA PRO A 142 3.18 -11.45 -11.63
C PRO A 142 1.89 -11.54 -12.46
N MET A 143 0.80 -12.06 -11.90
CA MET A 143 -0.49 -12.12 -12.60
C MET A 143 -1.05 -10.73 -12.95
N LEU A 144 -0.61 -9.70 -12.24
CA LEU A 144 -1.00 -8.30 -12.46
C LEU A 144 -0.01 -7.51 -13.33
N ALA A 145 1.02 -8.18 -13.89
CA ALA A 145 2.07 -7.52 -14.68
C ALA A 145 1.51 -6.72 -15.88
N ALA A 146 0.49 -7.26 -16.55
CA ALA A 146 -0.09 -6.64 -17.73
C ALA A 146 -1.09 -5.50 -17.41
N THR A 147 -1.56 -5.38 -16.16
CA THR A 147 -2.64 -4.47 -15.80
C THR A 147 -2.25 -3.43 -14.74
N ARG A 148 -1.26 -3.73 -13.89
CA ARG A 148 -0.91 -2.90 -12.73
C ARG A 148 0.54 -2.44 -12.70
N SER A 149 1.51 -3.35 -12.74
CA SER A 149 2.91 -2.98 -12.55
C SER A 149 3.87 -3.90 -13.30
N ALA A 150 4.86 -3.31 -13.97
CA ALA A 150 5.98 -4.05 -14.55
C ALA A 150 7.05 -4.43 -13.51
N ILE A 151 6.90 -3.99 -12.25
CA ILE A 151 7.71 -4.41 -11.11
C ILE A 151 6.98 -5.55 -10.42
N THR A 152 7.46 -6.78 -10.58
CA THR A 152 6.69 -8.00 -10.27
C THR A 152 7.33 -8.88 -9.21
N SER A 153 8.32 -8.38 -8.49
CA SER A 153 8.91 -9.04 -7.34
C SER A 153 9.53 -8.05 -6.36
N LEU A 154 9.65 -8.42 -5.10
CA LEU A 154 10.36 -7.63 -4.10
C LEU A 154 11.82 -7.42 -4.50
N ARG A 155 12.46 -8.44 -5.08
CA ARG A 155 13.83 -8.36 -5.61
C ARG A 155 13.97 -7.25 -6.67
N GLU A 156 13.03 -7.14 -7.60
CA GLU A 156 13.04 -6.07 -8.62
C GLU A 156 12.81 -4.69 -8.01
N ALA A 157 11.87 -4.57 -7.07
CA ALA A 157 11.58 -3.32 -6.39
C ALA A 157 12.78 -2.86 -5.54
N ALA A 158 13.42 -3.78 -4.82
CA ALA A 158 14.64 -3.51 -4.05
C ALA A 158 15.79 -3.03 -4.95
N ALA A 159 16.05 -3.75 -6.05
CA ALA A 159 17.09 -3.34 -7.00
C ALA A 159 16.81 -1.98 -7.66
N LEU A 160 15.53 -1.66 -7.92
CA LEU A 160 15.13 -0.35 -8.45
C LEU A 160 15.40 0.75 -7.42
N THR A 161 14.95 0.58 -6.18
CA THR A 161 15.11 1.61 -5.12
C THR A 161 16.58 1.78 -4.74
N GLU A 162 17.36 0.70 -4.65
CA GLU A 162 18.81 0.75 -4.47
C GLU A 162 19.52 1.49 -5.61
N GLY A 163 19.16 1.15 -6.84
CA GLY A 163 19.75 1.79 -8.02
C GLY A 163 19.40 3.28 -8.15
N ILE A 164 18.25 3.74 -7.60
CA ILE A 164 17.92 5.16 -7.45
C ILE A 164 18.75 5.80 -6.33
N GLY A 165 18.94 5.09 -5.21
CA GLY A 165 19.84 5.50 -4.13
C GLY A 165 19.40 6.76 -3.37
N HIS A 166 18.09 7.07 -3.31
CA HIS A 166 17.57 8.25 -2.62
C HIS A 166 16.80 7.85 -1.36
N PRO A 167 17.03 8.48 -0.17
CA PRO A 167 16.44 8.06 1.10
C PRO A 167 14.93 8.21 1.17
N GLN A 168 14.33 9.07 0.35
CA GLN A 168 12.87 9.20 0.26
C GLN A 168 12.21 8.20 -0.70
N VAL A 169 12.96 7.27 -1.28
CA VAL A 169 12.43 6.20 -2.15
C VAL A 169 12.67 4.86 -1.49
N GLY A 170 11.59 4.18 -1.15
CA GLY A 170 11.62 2.87 -0.51
C GLY A 170 10.53 1.95 -1.02
N LEU A 171 10.07 1.05 -0.19
CA LEU A 171 9.23 -0.09 -0.53
C LEU A 171 7.90 -0.06 0.23
N ALA A 172 6.81 -0.36 -0.45
CA ALA A 172 5.55 -0.78 0.14
C ALA A 172 5.42 -2.29 -0.04
N LEU A 173 5.35 -3.03 1.06
CA LEU A 173 5.25 -4.48 1.04
C LEU A 173 3.79 -4.89 1.32
N ASP A 174 3.09 -5.36 0.29
CA ASP A 174 1.78 -5.99 0.42
C ASP A 174 1.95 -7.51 0.40
N SER A 175 1.51 -8.17 1.48
CA SER A 175 1.57 -9.62 1.61
C SER A 175 0.96 -10.35 0.42
N TYR A 176 -0.18 -9.86 -0.10
CA TYR A 176 -0.86 -10.44 -1.26
C TYR A 176 0.01 -10.49 -2.52
N HIS A 177 0.92 -9.56 -2.66
CA HIS A 177 1.73 -9.43 -3.87
C HIS A 177 3.07 -10.17 -3.82
N VAL A 178 3.61 -10.44 -2.63
CA VAL A 178 4.97 -10.99 -2.50
C VAL A 178 5.06 -12.37 -1.84
N TRP A 179 4.00 -12.88 -1.21
CA TRP A 179 4.01 -14.13 -0.42
C TRP A 179 4.54 -15.36 -1.16
N TRP A 180 4.41 -15.39 -2.46
CA TRP A 180 4.82 -16.51 -3.35
C TRP A 180 6.33 -16.57 -3.61
N GLU A 181 7.10 -15.56 -3.24
CA GLU A 181 8.53 -15.49 -3.49
C GLU A 181 9.29 -16.48 -2.59
N THR A 182 10.19 -17.27 -3.18
CA THR A 182 10.86 -18.38 -2.49
C THR A 182 11.81 -17.94 -1.38
N ASP A 183 12.46 -16.79 -1.52
CA ASP A 183 13.44 -16.22 -0.56
C ASP A 183 12.86 -14.95 0.10
N LEU A 184 11.55 -14.94 0.35
CA LEU A 184 10.85 -13.73 0.80
C LEU A 184 11.45 -13.18 2.08
N ARG A 185 11.70 -14.04 3.07
CA ARG A 185 12.30 -13.64 4.35
C ARG A 185 13.63 -12.93 4.16
N GLU A 186 14.54 -13.53 3.38
CA GLU A 186 15.87 -12.96 3.12
C GLU A 186 15.77 -11.61 2.40
N GLN A 187 14.82 -11.50 1.48
CA GLN A 187 14.57 -10.25 0.76
C GLN A 187 14.00 -9.16 1.67
N ILE A 188 13.04 -9.50 2.55
CA ILE A 188 12.48 -8.56 3.54
C ILE A 188 13.58 -8.07 4.48
N ILE A 189 14.39 -8.99 5.04
CA ILE A 189 15.51 -8.61 5.93
C ILE A 189 16.52 -7.75 5.18
N GLY A 190 16.84 -8.07 3.92
CA GLY A 190 17.74 -7.28 3.09
C GLY A 190 17.18 -5.90 2.69
N ALA A 191 15.88 -5.72 2.67
CA ALA A 191 15.24 -4.43 2.42
C ALA A 191 15.49 -3.43 3.58
N GLY A 192 15.47 -3.92 4.82
CA GLY A 192 15.84 -3.13 6.00
C GLY A 192 15.01 -1.86 6.17
N ASP A 193 15.68 -0.75 6.43
CA ASP A 193 15.10 0.57 6.64
C ASP A 193 14.42 1.19 5.40
N ARG A 194 14.52 0.53 4.24
CA ARG A 194 13.80 0.94 3.04
C ARG A 194 12.32 0.54 3.04
N ILE A 195 11.87 -0.27 3.98
CA ILE A 195 10.44 -0.61 4.12
C ILE A 195 9.71 0.59 4.72
N MET A 196 8.83 1.21 3.94
CA MET A 196 8.08 2.42 4.31
C MET A 196 6.62 2.13 4.62
N SER A 197 6.06 1.06 4.06
CA SER A 197 4.69 0.60 4.31
C SER A 197 4.64 -0.92 4.33
N VAL A 198 3.79 -1.47 5.19
CA VAL A 198 3.48 -2.90 5.24
C VAL A 198 1.98 -3.07 5.20
N GLN A 199 1.48 -3.79 4.19
CA GLN A 199 0.07 -3.99 3.91
C GLN A 199 -0.28 -5.47 3.96
N LEU A 200 -1.45 -5.79 4.52
CA LEU A 200 -1.93 -7.15 4.71
C LEU A 200 -3.25 -7.38 3.98
N ALA A 201 -3.23 -8.39 3.13
CA ALA A 201 -4.40 -9.07 2.60
C ALA A 201 -4.04 -10.52 2.33
N ASP A 202 -5.01 -11.43 2.42
CA ASP A 202 -4.76 -12.85 2.27
C ASP A 202 -5.07 -13.38 0.88
N TRP A 203 -4.41 -14.48 0.52
CA TRP A 203 -4.58 -15.17 -0.74
C TRP A 203 -5.61 -16.28 -0.60
N CYS A 204 -6.81 -16.03 -1.09
CA CYS A 204 -7.90 -17.00 -1.06
C CYS A 204 -8.10 -17.65 -2.42
N THR A 205 -8.33 -18.96 -2.44
CA THR A 205 -8.66 -19.73 -3.64
C THR A 205 -10.12 -20.20 -3.60
N PRO A 206 -10.82 -20.27 -4.75
CA PRO A 206 -10.38 -19.92 -6.12
C PRO A 206 -10.22 -18.39 -6.29
N ILE A 207 -9.33 -18.00 -7.22
CA ILE A 207 -9.19 -16.61 -7.65
C ILE A 207 -10.21 -16.34 -8.75
N ASP A 208 -11.27 -15.61 -8.44
CA ASP A 208 -12.30 -15.20 -9.42
C ASP A 208 -11.87 -13.95 -10.21
N ASP A 209 -11.17 -13.04 -9.54
CA ASP A 209 -10.60 -11.83 -10.12
C ASP A 209 -9.24 -11.56 -9.46
N GLU A 210 -8.22 -11.30 -10.25
CA GLU A 210 -6.83 -11.18 -9.80
C GLU A 210 -6.56 -10.02 -8.82
N LEU A 211 -7.43 -9.02 -8.77
CA LEU A 211 -7.30 -7.88 -7.87
C LEU A 211 -8.25 -7.96 -6.68
N THR A 212 -9.49 -8.44 -6.90
CA THR A 212 -10.60 -8.29 -5.94
C THR A 212 -11.02 -9.61 -5.27
N SER A 213 -10.19 -10.65 -5.34
CA SER A 213 -10.40 -11.92 -4.65
C SER A 213 -9.65 -12.05 -3.32
N ARG A 214 -9.16 -10.91 -2.77
CA ARG A 214 -8.41 -10.93 -1.51
C ARG A 214 -9.29 -11.32 -0.32
N GLY A 215 -8.67 -12.00 0.65
CA GLY A 215 -9.26 -12.31 1.96
C GLY A 215 -8.78 -11.38 3.07
N MET A 216 -9.51 -11.40 4.19
CA MET A 216 -8.97 -10.84 5.44
C MET A 216 -7.76 -11.68 5.88
N PRO A 217 -6.77 -11.07 6.58
CA PRO A 217 -5.65 -11.82 7.13
C PRO A 217 -6.10 -13.04 7.94
N GLY A 218 -5.61 -14.23 7.58
CA GLY A 218 -5.98 -15.51 8.17
C GLY A 218 -7.14 -16.25 7.50
N GLU A 219 -7.71 -15.73 6.40
CA GLU A 219 -8.73 -16.43 5.60
C GLU A 219 -8.13 -17.31 4.48
N GLY A 220 -6.86 -17.15 4.16
CA GLY A 220 -6.17 -17.80 3.04
C GLY A 220 -4.89 -18.52 3.43
N ASP A 221 -3.94 -18.55 2.50
CA ASP A 221 -2.76 -19.40 2.56
C ASP A 221 -1.49 -18.68 3.05
N ILE A 222 -1.54 -17.35 3.31
CA ILE A 222 -0.35 -16.56 3.66
C ILE A 222 -0.03 -16.68 5.16
N ASP A 223 1.23 -16.97 5.50
CA ASP A 223 1.72 -16.86 6.89
C ASP A 223 1.84 -15.38 7.30
N MET A 224 0.72 -14.79 7.72
CA MET A 224 0.64 -13.40 8.14
C MET A 224 1.53 -13.09 9.35
N ALA A 225 1.61 -14.01 10.30
CA ALA A 225 2.42 -13.85 11.51
C ALA A 225 3.92 -13.85 11.17
N GLY A 226 4.35 -14.77 10.31
CA GLY A 226 5.71 -14.82 9.79
C GLY A 226 6.06 -13.57 8.99
N PHE A 227 5.19 -13.15 8.09
CA PHE A 227 5.40 -11.95 7.27
C PHE A 227 5.60 -10.68 8.12
N VAL A 228 4.71 -10.44 9.08
CA VAL A 228 4.83 -9.28 10.00
C VAL A 228 6.11 -9.38 10.86
N THR A 229 6.42 -10.59 11.36
CA THR A 229 7.63 -10.83 12.15
C THR A 229 8.89 -10.52 11.36
N ASP A 230 8.95 -10.91 10.08
CA ASP A 230 10.09 -10.65 9.20
C ASP A 230 10.23 -9.14 8.90
N CYS A 231 9.12 -8.44 8.64
CA CYS A 231 9.13 -6.98 8.47
C CYS A 231 9.62 -6.26 9.74
N ARG A 232 9.16 -6.67 10.92
CA ARG A 232 9.62 -6.13 12.21
C ARG A 232 11.11 -6.42 12.44
N SER A 233 11.56 -7.62 12.11
CA SER A 233 12.97 -8.02 12.21
C SER A 233 13.88 -7.25 11.26
N ALA A 234 13.35 -6.80 10.12
CA ALA A 234 14.02 -5.90 9.18
C ALA A 234 14.12 -4.45 9.67
N GLY A 235 13.46 -4.11 10.79
CA GLY A 235 13.48 -2.76 11.37
C GLY A 235 12.23 -1.91 11.11
N TYR A 236 11.21 -2.45 10.42
CA TYR A 236 9.97 -1.71 10.21
C TYR A 236 9.24 -1.46 11.54
N SER A 237 9.05 -0.19 11.88
CA SER A 237 8.40 0.26 13.12
C SER A 237 7.07 1.00 12.88
N GLY A 238 6.63 1.13 11.62
CA GLY A 238 5.37 1.76 11.26
C GLY A 238 4.14 0.93 11.62
N LEU A 239 2.95 1.51 11.43
CA LEU A 239 1.69 0.77 11.57
C LEU A 239 1.54 -0.25 10.44
N VAL A 240 0.96 -1.41 10.76
CA VAL A 240 0.65 -2.44 9.77
C VAL A 240 -0.76 -2.19 9.22
N GLU A 241 -0.86 -2.04 7.91
CA GLU A 241 -2.08 -1.62 7.23
C GLU A 241 -2.88 -2.82 6.74
N VAL A 242 -4.18 -2.90 7.02
CA VAL A 242 -5.08 -3.88 6.42
C VAL A 242 -5.68 -3.30 5.14
N GLU A 243 -5.35 -3.91 3.98
CA GLU A 243 -5.78 -3.45 2.65
C GLU A 243 -6.42 -4.60 1.85
N VAL A 244 -7.71 -4.82 2.06
CA VAL A 244 -8.42 -5.95 1.47
C VAL A 244 -9.30 -5.50 0.31
N LEU A 245 -8.77 -5.62 -0.92
CA LEU A 245 -9.57 -5.41 -2.13
C LEU A 245 -10.37 -6.68 -2.40
N SER A 246 -11.65 -6.67 -2.04
CA SER A 246 -12.49 -7.88 -2.10
C SER A 246 -13.93 -7.58 -2.45
N SER A 247 -14.37 -8.09 -3.61
CA SER A 247 -15.78 -7.97 -4.03
C SER A 247 -16.72 -8.59 -3.00
N ARG A 248 -16.30 -9.66 -2.32
CA ARG A 248 -17.04 -10.31 -1.25
C ARG A 248 -17.22 -9.41 -0.03
N TRP A 249 -16.16 -8.72 0.40
CA TRP A 249 -16.19 -7.83 1.54
C TRP A 249 -16.86 -6.49 1.23
N TRP A 250 -16.69 -5.96 0.02
CA TRP A 250 -17.36 -4.74 -0.43
C TRP A 250 -18.89 -4.88 -0.56
N SER A 251 -19.41 -6.10 -0.70
CA SER A 251 -20.84 -6.35 -0.70
C SER A 251 -21.49 -6.31 0.69
N ARG A 252 -20.70 -6.19 1.75
CA ARG A 252 -21.15 -6.14 3.14
C ARG A 252 -21.18 -4.70 3.66
N PRO A 253 -21.98 -4.41 4.71
CA PRO A 253 -21.88 -3.15 5.42
C PRO A 253 -20.43 -2.88 5.89
N ALA A 254 -19.93 -1.65 5.70
CA ALA A 254 -18.56 -1.28 6.05
C ALA A 254 -18.20 -1.61 7.51
N GLU A 255 -19.13 -1.41 8.44
CA GLU A 255 -18.93 -1.73 9.86
C GLU A 255 -18.64 -3.22 10.10
N LEU A 256 -19.32 -4.13 9.40
CA LEU A 256 -19.05 -5.57 9.50
C LEU A 256 -17.69 -5.94 8.89
N THR A 257 -17.30 -5.25 7.81
CA THR A 257 -16.00 -5.44 7.18
C THR A 257 -14.86 -4.97 8.11
N VAL A 258 -15.01 -3.82 8.75
CA VAL A 258 -14.02 -3.31 9.72
C VAL A 258 -13.95 -4.19 10.96
N ALA A 259 -15.10 -4.68 11.46
CA ALA A 259 -15.14 -5.63 12.58
C ALA A 259 -14.34 -6.92 12.25
N ALA A 260 -14.51 -7.44 11.03
CA ALA A 260 -13.76 -8.62 10.57
C ALA A 260 -12.25 -8.32 10.44
N ALA A 261 -11.87 -7.17 9.88
CA ALA A 261 -10.49 -6.74 9.79
C ALA A 261 -9.82 -6.60 11.17
N ALA A 262 -10.52 -5.98 12.12
CA ALA A 262 -10.04 -5.83 13.48
C ALA A 262 -9.84 -7.19 14.19
N ALA A 263 -10.80 -8.11 14.04
CA ALA A 263 -10.69 -9.46 14.59
C ALA A 263 -9.52 -10.24 13.95
N ALA A 264 -9.36 -10.16 12.64
CA ALA A 264 -8.27 -10.80 11.88
C ALA A 264 -6.89 -10.32 12.36
N LEU A 265 -6.69 -9.01 12.47
CA LEU A 265 -5.43 -8.42 12.95
C LEU A 265 -5.15 -8.80 14.41
N GLY A 266 -6.18 -8.81 15.29
CA GLY A 266 -6.06 -9.26 16.66
C GLY A 266 -5.61 -10.72 16.76
N ALA A 267 -6.07 -11.59 15.86
CA ALA A 267 -5.68 -12.99 15.81
C ALA A 267 -4.20 -13.21 15.42
N ILE A 268 -3.60 -12.33 14.58
CA ILE A 268 -2.18 -12.41 14.22
C ILE A 268 -1.29 -12.22 15.47
N ALA A 269 -1.69 -11.40 16.43
CA ALA A 269 -0.91 -11.13 17.64
C ALA A 269 -0.90 -12.28 18.66
N ASN A 270 -1.91 -13.16 18.59
CA ASN A 270 -2.05 -14.33 19.44
C ASN A 270 -2.21 -15.58 18.55
N PRO A 271 -1.15 -16.09 17.93
CA PRO A 271 -1.23 -17.35 17.23
C PRO A 271 -1.73 -18.39 18.23
N LEU A 272 -2.87 -19.02 17.92
CA LEU A 272 -3.35 -20.17 18.72
C LEU A 272 -2.20 -21.18 18.78
N PRO A 273 -1.91 -21.78 19.96
CA PRO A 273 -0.89 -22.81 20.05
C PRO A 273 -1.24 -23.88 19.03
N SER A 274 -0.29 -24.19 18.13
CA SER A 274 -0.39 -25.26 17.13
C SER A 274 -0.75 -26.56 17.87
N SER A 275 -1.94 -27.10 17.60
CA SER A 275 -2.45 -28.37 18.12
C SER A 275 -1.61 -29.56 17.64
#